data_dc61d33e270b321f7b5256e28b35d23b
#
_entry.id   dc61d33e270b321f7b5256e28b35d23b
#
_cell.length_a   1.000
_cell.length_b   1.000
_cell.length_c   1.000
_cell.angle_alpha   90.00
_cell.angle_beta   90.00
_cell.angle_gamma   90.00
#
_symmetry.space_group_name_H-M   'P 1'
#
loop_
_entity.id
_entity.type
_entity.pdbx_description
1 polymer ?
#
loop_
_entity_poly.entity_id
_entity_poly.type
_entity_poly.pdbx_seq_one_letter_code
_entity_poly.pdbx_strand_id
1 'polypeptide(L)'
;MAEDSEAVILGSGSTSEQLMFKNVLLCYDGSDKGRRALRHGAELAIYMSSSVSLLAIIPPTVNEGLRLSGVTGHMCTVDVEGGYRSILDESIAWLKERGVTAAPYLAHGDAIETIVAHAKRLNCDLIVVGQYPAPGATRWWSGDKRASLAERSSCSIFISVSP
;
A
#
# COMPACT_ATOMS: atom_id res chain seq x y z
N MET A 1 -33.66 55.81 10.10
CA MET A 1 -33.24 54.49 10.61
C MET A 1 -32.78 53.70 9.41
N ALA A 2 -31.49 53.66 9.23
CA ALA A 2 -30.85 52.92 8.15
C ALA A 2 -30.37 51.59 8.72
N GLU A 3 -30.88 50.49 8.19
CA GLU A 3 -30.32 49.16 8.42
C GLU A 3 -29.31 48.89 7.34
N ASP A 4 -28.04 48.96 7.73
CA ASP A 4 -26.92 48.55 6.93
C ASP A 4 -26.95 47.02 6.80
N SER A 5 -27.43 46.53 5.65
CA SER A 5 -27.22 45.16 5.23
C SER A 5 -25.78 45.04 4.69
N GLU A 6 -24.85 44.67 5.55
CA GLU A 6 -23.53 44.21 5.11
C GLU A 6 -23.68 42.91 4.32
N ALA A 7 -23.66 43.04 3.02
CA ALA A 7 -23.48 41.90 2.13
C ALA A 7 -22.07 41.33 2.34
N VAL A 8 -21.98 40.22 3.04
CA VAL A 8 -20.77 39.44 3.10
C VAL A 8 -20.49 38.90 1.69
N ILE A 9 -19.60 39.59 1.00
CA ILE A 9 -19.03 39.11 -0.25
C ILE A 9 -18.18 37.89 0.12
N LEU A 10 -18.76 36.72 -0.04
CA LEU A 10 -17.99 35.47 -0.09
C LEU A 10 -17.08 35.57 -1.30
N GLY A 11 -15.83 35.97 -1.03
CA GLY A 11 -14.78 35.96 -2.01
C GLY A 11 -14.69 34.58 -2.65
N SER A 12 -14.89 34.54 -3.95
CA SER A 12 -14.54 33.40 -4.80
C SER A 12 -13.01 33.28 -4.84
N GLY A 13 -12.43 32.92 -3.69
CA GLY A 13 -11.11 32.36 -3.65
C GLY A 13 -11.21 30.97 -4.27
N SER A 14 -10.63 30.78 -5.43
CA SER A 14 -10.30 29.46 -5.93
C SER A 14 -9.34 28.83 -4.93
N THR A 15 -9.89 28.27 -3.88
CA THR A 15 -9.19 27.30 -3.07
C THR A 15 -8.94 26.13 -4.01
N SER A 16 -7.74 26.09 -4.60
CA SER A 16 -7.22 24.81 -5.08
C SER A 16 -7.31 23.91 -3.87
N GLU A 17 -8.34 23.10 -3.80
CA GLU A 17 -8.50 22.07 -2.78
C GLU A 17 -7.19 21.31 -2.79
N GLN A 18 -6.38 21.57 -1.80
CA GLN A 18 -5.08 20.96 -1.66
C GLN A 18 -5.39 19.55 -1.25
N LEU A 19 -5.41 18.66 -2.23
CA LEU A 19 -5.63 17.21 -2.01
C LEU A 19 -4.73 16.80 -0.86
N MET A 20 -5.32 16.25 0.20
CA MET A 20 -4.62 15.93 1.43
C MET A 20 -3.47 14.94 1.16
N PHE A 21 -3.72 13.97 0.26
CA PHE A 21 -2.71 13.03 -0.20
C PHE A 21 -2.74 12.93 -1.73
N LYS A 22 -1.59 13.17 -2.35
CA LYS A 22 -1.44 13.20 -3.82
C LYS A 22 -0.88 11.90 -4.38
N ASN A 23 0.01 11.26 -3.64
CA ASN A 23 0.74 10.05 -4.06
C ASN A 23 0.60 8.96 -3.01
N VAL A 24 -0.22 7.97 -3.28
CA VAL A 24 -0.53 6.88 -2.35
C VAL A 24 0.25 5.62 -2.74
N LEU A 25 0.94 5.04 -1.78
CA LEU A 25 1.58 3.73 -1.90
C LEU A 25 0.72 2.67 -1.23
N LEU A 26 0.11 1.79 -2.02
CA LEU A 26 -0.61 0.62 -1.53
C LEU A 26 0.36 -0.54 -1.39
N CYS A 27 0.48 -1.14 -0.21
CA CYS A 27 1.30 -2.32 0.03
C CYS A 27 0.40 -3.54 0.19
N TYR A 28 0.59 -4.54 -0.67
CA TYR A 28 -0.25 -5.73 -0.71
C TYR A 28 0.61 -7.01 -0.76
N ASP A 29 0.21 -8.02 0.01
CA ASP A 29 0.93 -9.28 0.15
C ASP A 29 0.25 -10.48 -0.54
N GLY A 30 -0.85 -10.23 -1.24
CA GLY A 30 -1.61 -11.27 -1.92
C GLY A 30 -2.61 -12.02 -1.03
N SER A 31 -2.65 -11.76 0.27
CA SER A 31 -3.57 -12.44 1.17
C SER A 31 -5.02 -11.93 1.04
N ASP A 32 -5.98 -12.80 1.33
CA ASP A 32 -7.39 -12.41 1.37
C ASP A 32 -7.67 -11.33 2.41
N LYS A 33 -6.94 -11.34 3.51
CA LYS A 33 -7.02 -10.33 4.55
C LYS A 33 -6.40 -8.99 4.09
N GLY A 34 -5.29 -9.03 3.39
CA GLY A 34 -4.65 -7.86 2.76
C GLY A 34 -5.54 -7.21 1.71
N ARG A 35 -6.44 -7.96 1.07
CA ARG A 35 -7.41 -7.45 0.10
C ARG A 35 -8.33 -6.35 0.66
N ARG A 36 -8.62 -6.40 1.98
CA ARG A 36 -9.37 -5.32 2.64
C ARG A 36 -8.58 -4.00 2.65
N ALA A 37 -7.29 -4.05 2.95
CA ALA A 37 -6.42 -2.88 2.91
C ALA A 37 -6.32 -2.29 1.49
N LEU A 38 -6.20 -3.16 0.49
CA LEU A 38 -6.21 -2.76 -0.91
C LEU A 38 -7.51 -2.02 -1.27
N ARG A 39 -8.66 -2.53 -0.81
CA ARG A 39 -9.97 -1.89 -1.03
C ARG A 39 -10.06 -0.53 -0.35
N HIS A 40 -9.73 -0.44 0.94
CA HIS A 40 -9.77 0.83 1.66
C HIS A 40 -8.82 1.86 1.05
N GLY A 41 -7.63 1.43 0.63
CA GLY A 41 -6.68 2.30 -0.05
C GLY A 41 -7.19 2.78 -1.41
N ALA A 42 -7.87 1.93 -2.17
CA ALA A 42 -8.50 2.30 -3.43
C ALA A 42 -9.62 3.33 -3.21
N GLU A 43 -10.50 3.11 -2.23
CA GLU A 43 -11.58 4.04 -1.86
C GLU A 43 -11.03 5.42 -1.47
N LEU A 44 -9.97 5.44 -0.63
CA LEU A 44 -9.27 6.67 -0.25
C LEU A 44 -8.68 7.38 -1.47
N ALA A 45 -7.99 6.65 -2.34
CA ALA A 45 -7.36 7.22 -3.52
C ALA A 45 -8.38 7.82 -4.50
N ILE A 46 -9.54 7.18 -4.68
CA ILE A 46 -10.65 7.71 -5.48
C ILE A 46 -11.17 9.02 -4.86
N TYR A 47 -11.48 8.98 -3.56
CA TYR A 47 -12.02 10.14 -2.86
C TYR A 47 -11.09 11.36 -2.93
N MET A 48 -9.79 11.11 -2.82
CA MET A 48 -8.76 12.16 -2.85
C MET A 48 -8.20 12.44 -4.24
N SER A 49 -8.64 11.74 -5.28
CA SER A 49 -8.09 11.85 -6.65
C SER A 49 -6.57 11.68 -6.70
N SER A 50 -6.04 10.75 -5.91
CA SER A 50 -4.61 10.51 -5.75
C SER A 50 -4.02 9.67 -6.88
N SER A 51 -2.75 9.89 -7.19
CA SER A 51 -1.93 8.94 -7.95
C SER A 51 -1.60 7.73 -7.09
N VAL A 52 -1.72 6.52 -7.64
CA VAL A 52 -1.57 5.27 -6.90
C VAL A 52 -0.40 4.47 -7.42
N SER A 53 0.42 3.98 -6.50
CA SER A 53 1.44 2.95 -6.73
C SER A 53 1.09 1.71 -5.92
N LEU A 54 1.16 0.53 -6.52
CA LEU A 54 0.92 -0.75 -5.85
C LEU A 54 2.24 -1.51 -5.72
N LEU A 55 2.64 -1.81 -4.49
CA LEU A 55 3.88 -2.50 -4.16
C LEU A 55 3.59 -3.88 -3.59
N ALA A 56 4.14 -4.91 -4.24
CA ALA A 56 4.27 -6.26 -3.71
C ALA A 56 5.73 -6.54 -3.36
N ILE A 57 5.98 -7.19 -2.21
CA ILE A 57 7.33 -7.47 -1.73
C ILE A 57 7.49 -8.96 -1.49
N ILE A 58 8.53 -9.54 -2.06
CA ILE A 58 8.96 -10.91 -1.83
C ILE A 58 9.93 -10.90 -0.65
N PRO A 59 9.56 -11.42 0.53
CA PRO A 59 10.46 -11.42 1.68
C PRO A 59 11.60 -12.42 1.51
N PRO A 60 12.78 -12.17 2.09
CA PRO A 60 13.96 -13.04 1.92
C PRO A 60 13.72 -14.45 2.47
N THR A 61 12.90 -14.60 3.49
CA THR A 61 12.55 -15.88 4.14
C THR A 61 11.88 -16.89 3.20
N VAL A 62 11.23 -16.44 2.14
CA VAL A 62 10.61 -17.35 1.16
C VAL A 62 11.67 -18.14 0.40
N ASN A 63 12.78 -17.51 0.04
CA ASN A 63 13.89 -18.17 -0.64
C ASN A 63 14.69 -19.09 0.30
N GLU A 64 14.80 -18.76 1.59
CA GLU A 64 15.47 -19.59 2.60
C GLU A 64 14.66 -20.83 2.96
N GLY A 65 13.33 -20.70 3.11
CA GLY A 65 12.44 -21.82 3.37
C GLY A 65 12.54 -22.91 2.29
N LEU A 66 12.67 -22.52 1.02
CA LEU A 66 12.88 -23.45 -0.09
C LEU A 66 14.26 -24.15 -0.03
N ARG A 67 15.29 -23.46 0.43
CA ARG A 67 16.65 -24.01 0.59
C ARG A 67 16.76 -24.99 1.75
N LEU A 68 16.07 -24.70 2.86
CA LEU A 68 16.11 -25.51 4.09
C LEU A 68 15.24 -26.79 4.00
N SER A 69 14.25 -26.83 3.11
CA SER A 69 13.39 -28.01 2.94
C SER A 69 14.09 -29.20 2.23
N GLY A 70 15.38 -29.07 1.87
CA GLY A 70 16.18 -30.20 1.38
C GLY A 70 15.70 -30.80 0.06
N VAL A 71 14.82 -30.13 -0.67
CA VAL A 71 14.35 -30.57 -2.00
C VAL A 71 15.45 -30.28 -3.03
N THR A 72 16.56 -30.99 -2.91
CA THR A 72 17.62 -31.05 -3.92
C THR A 72 17.32 -32.14 -4.96
N GLY A 73 16.09 -32.32 -5.31
CA GLY A 73 15.65 -33.25 -6.34
C GLY A 73 14.85 -32.50 -7.40
N HIS A 74 15.35 -32.46 -8.54
CA HIS A 74 14.88 -32.18 -9.90
C HIS A 74 13.36 -32.05 -10.18
N MET A 75 12.52 -31.57 -9.27
CA MET A 75 11.10 -31.32 -9.56
C MET A 75 10.57 -30.14 -8.76
N CYS A 76 10.11 -29.15 -9.50
CA CYS A 76 9.42 -27.93 -9.07
C CYS A 76 10.32 -26.89 -8.39
N THR A 77 11.04 -26.13 -9.18
CA THR A 77 11.34 -24.74 -8.81
C THR A 77 9.99 -24.04 -8.68
N VAL A 78 9.50 -23.88 -7.42
CA VAL A 78 8.33 -23.04 -7.18
C VAL A 78 8.72 -21.66 -7.66
N ASP A 79 8.09 -21.20 -8.73
CA ASP A 79 8.30 -19.85 -9.26
C ASP A 79 7.64 -18.84 -8.32
N VAL A 80 8.34 -18.52 -7.24
CA VAL A 80 7.89 -17.56 -6.22
C VAL A 80 7.66 -16.19 -6.84
N GLU A 81 8.58 -15.76 -7.70
CA GLU A 81 8.47 -14.44 -8.34
C GLU A 81 7.27 -14.40 -9.29
N GLY A 82 7.05 -15.43 -10.09
CA GLY A 82 5.87 -15.53 -10.95
C GLY A 82 4.57 -15.51 -10.18
N GLY A 83 4.53 -16.16 -9.01
CA GLY A 83 3.37 -16.10 -8.11
C GLY A 83 3.07 -14.68 -7.61
N TYR A 84 4.08 -13.95 -7.14
CA TYR A 84 3.90 -12.56 -6.71
C TYR A 84 3.56 -11.61 -7.86
N ARG A 85 4.10 -11.87 -9.05
CA ARG A 85 3.78 -11.12 -10.26
C ARG A 85 2.32 -11.30 -10.65
N SER A 86 1.82 -12.54 -10.63
CA SER A 86 0.41 -12.86 -10.89
C SER A 86 -0.52 -12.13 -9.92
N ILE A 87 -0.21 -12.16 -8.62
CA ILE A 87 -0.95 -11.42 -7.58
C ILE A 87 -0.98 -9.91 -7.87
N LEU A 88 0.16 -9.37 -8.27
CA LEU A 88 0.28 -7.95 -8.60
C LEU A 88 -0.58 -7.59 -9.81
N ASP A 89 -0.51 -8.38 -10.89
CA ASP A 89 -1.28 -8.17 -12.13
C ASP A 89 -2.78 -8.27 -11.89
N GLU A 90 -3.23 -9.27 -11.12
CA GLU A 90 -4.63 -9.44 -10.71
C GLU A 90 -5.12 -8.23 -9.90
N SER A 91 -4.27 -7.72 -9.00
CA SER A 91 -4.60 -6.56 -8.16
C SER A 91 -4.69 -5.27 -8.97
N ILE A 92 -3.81 -5.09 -9.95
CA ILE A 92 -3.87 -3.96 -10.90
C ILE A 92 -5.15 -4.02 -11.73
N ALA A 93 -5.51 -5.19 -12.24
CA ALA A 93 -6.77 -5.37 -12.98
C ALA A 93 -7.98 -5.04 -12.10
N TRP A 94 -7.99 -5.54 -10.87
CA TRP A 94 -9.04 -5.28 -9.88
C TRP A 94 -9.18 -3.79 -9.53
N LEU A 95 -8.08 -3.07 -9.36
CA LEU A 95 -8.06 -1.61 -9.14
C LEU A 95 -8.62 -0.87 -10.35
N LYS A 96 -8.20 -1.24 -11.55
CA LYS A 96 -8.64 -0.64 -12.82
C LYS A 96 -10.15 -0.76 -13.03
N GLU A 97 -10.74 -1.92 -12.73
CA GLU A 97 -12.20 -2.14 -12.80
C GLU A 97 -12.97 -1.18 -11.88
N ARG A 98 -12.32 -0.65 -10.83
CA ARG A 98 -12.88 0.30 -9.85
C ARG A 98 -12.52 1.75 -10.13
N GLY A 99 -11.92 2.01 -11.30
CA GLY A 99 -11.56 3.36 -11.72
C GLY A 99 -10.24 3.87 -11.14
N VAL A 100 -9.43 3.00 -10.52
CA VAL A 100 -8.11 3.35 -10.00
C VAL A 100 -7.02 2.85 -10.93
N THR A 101 -6.28 3.78 -11.53
CA THR A 101 -5.07 3.44 -12.29
C THR A 101 -3.88 3.44 -11.34
N ALA A 102 -3.24 2.29 -11.18
CA ALA A 102 -2.09 2.14 -10.29
C ALA A 102 -0.85 1.66 -11.06
N ALA A 103 0.31 2.20 -10.68
CA ALA A 103 1.60 1.74 -11.20
C ALA A 103 2.09 0.53 -10.38
N PRO A 104 2.38 -0.62 -11.02
CA PRO A 104 2.83 -1.83 -10.33
C PRO A 104 4.32 -1.79 -9.99
N TYR A 105 4.67 -2.25 -8.80
CA TYR A 105 6.05 -2.45 -8.34
C TYR A 105 6.18 -3.80 -7.65
N LEU A 106 7.15 -4.60 -8.08
CA LEU A 106 7.57 -5.83 -7.43
C LEU A 106 8.99 -5.65 -6.90
N ALA A 107 9.21 -5.97 -5.63
CA ALA A 107 10.51 -5.80 -5.00
C ALA A 107 10.86 -7.01 -4.12
N HIS A 108 12.15 -7.19 -3.86
CA HIS A 108 12.68 -8.19 -2.95
C HIS A 108 13.29 -7.48 -1.74
N GLY A 109 13.13 -8.04 -0.55
CA GLY A 109 13.83 -7.55 0.63
C GLY A 109 12.99 -7.53 1.90
N ASP A 110 13.53 -6.89 2.93
CA ASP A 110 12.78 -6.61 4.16
C ASP A 110 11.62 -5.66 3.85
N ALA A 111 10.46 -5.95 4.40
CA ALA A 111 9.25 -5.22 4.11
C ALA A 111 9.35 -3.74 4.48
N ILE A 112 9.84 -3.43 5.69
CA ILE A 112 9.92 -2.04 6.16
C ILE A 112 10.88 -1.22 5.33
N GLU A 113 12.08 -1.75 5.12
CA GLU A 113 13.12 -1.07 4.32
C GLU A 113 12.64 -0.82 2.89
N THR A 114 12.02 -1.83 2.29
CA THR A 114 11.51 -1.76 0.92
C THR A 114 10.38 -0.75 0.79
N ILE A 115 9.41 -0.73 1.73
CA ILE A 115 8.31 0.23 1.72
C ILE A 115 8.83 1.66 1.88
N VAL A 116 9.69 1.90 2.87
CA VAL A 116 10.27 3.24 3.10
C VAL A 116 11.05 3.74 1.90
N ALA A 117 11.88 2.87 1.30
CA ALA A 117 12.65 3.22 0.11
C ALA A 117 11.75 3.56 -1.09
N HIS A 118 10.67 2.79 -1.32
CA HIS A 118 9.73 3.05 -2.41
C HIS A 118 8.90 4.31 -2.15
N ALA A 119 8.39 4.51 -0.94
CA ALA A 119 7.65 5.71 -0.57
C ALA A 119 8.49 6.98 -0.83
N LYS A 120 9.75 6.96 -0.42
CA LYS A 120 10.68 8.07 -0.67
C LYS A 120 10.96 8.27 -2.16
N ARG A 121 11.29 7.20 -2.89
CA ARG A 121 11.60 7.26 -4.33
C ARG A 121 10.43 7.76 -5.17
N LEU A 122 9.20 7.40 -4.80
CA LEU A 122 7.98 7.77 -5.50
C LEU A 122 7.35 9.06 -4.97
N ASN A 123 7.98 9.73 -4.01
CA ASN A 123 7.45 10.91 -3.32
C ASN A 123 6.02 10.70 -2.79
N CYS A 124 5.79 9.51 -2.19
CA CYS A 124 4.50 9.21 -1.60
C CYS A 124 4.29 10.02 -0.31
N ASP A 125 3.08 10.47 -0.12
CA ASP A 125 2.63 11.21 1.07
C ASP A 125 1.70 10.37 1.95
N LEU A 126 1.23 9.23 1.45
CA LEU A 126 0.48 8.23 2.20
C LEU A 126 0.93 6.81 1.85
N ILE A 127 1.21 6.01 2.87
CA ILE A 127 1.39 4.55 2.77
C ILE A 127 0.14 3.87 3.33
N VAL A 128 -0.42 2.92 2.59
CA VAL A 128 -1.54 2.09 3.03
C VAL A 128 -1.08 0.66 3.20
N VAL A 129 -1.28 0.10 4.40
CA VAL A 129 -0.91 -1.27 4.74
C VAL A 129 -2.05 -1.99 5.44
N GLY A 130 -2.14 -3.30 5.26
CA GLY A 130 -3.07 -4.17 5.98
C GLY A 130 -2.47 -4.65 7.29
N GLN A 131 -3.29 -4.73 8.32
CA GLN A 131 -2.98 -5.44 9.55
C GLN A 131 -4.00 -6.54 9.78
N TYR A 132 -3.53 -7.76 10.00
CA TYR A 132 -4.36 -8.88 10.38
C TYR A 132 -3.61 -9.82 11.32
N PRO A 133 -4.30 -10.39 12.32
CA PRO A 133 -3.70 -11.43 13.13
C PRO A 133 -3.54 -12.69 12.28
N ALA A 134 -2.31 -13.10 11.99
CA ALA A 134 -2.04 -14.37 11.33
C ALA A 134 -1.28 -15.28 12.29
N PRO A 135 -1.81 -16.47 12.63
CA PRO A 135 -1.00 -17.52 13.19
C PRO A 135 -0.18 -18.12 12.06
N GLY A 136 1.16 -18.05 12.15
CA GLY A 136 2.05 -18.67 11.16
C GLY A 136 3.02 -17.72 10.47
N ALA A 137 3.87 -18.28 9.61
CA ALA A 137 5.15 -17.73 9.17
C ALA A 137 5.14 -16.52 8.24
N THR A 138 4.02 -15.96 7.85
CA THR A 138 3.93 -14.78 6.98
C THR A 138 3.62 -13.50 7.77
N ARG A 139 4.35 -13.27 8.83
CA ARG A 139 4.24 -12.04 9.60
C ARG A 139 4.98 -10.89 8.92
N TRP A 140 4.37 -10.30 7.93
CA TRP A 140 4.83 -9.00 7.46
C TRP A 140 4.76 -7.94 8.57
N TRP A 141 3.79 -8.07 9.48
CA TRP A 141 3.40 -7.06 10.43
C TRP A 141 3.25 -7.60 11.85
N SER A 142 4.34 -7.88 12.52
CA SER A 142 4.33 -7.94 13.98
C SER A 142 4.26 -6.54 14.58
N GLY A 143 3.84 -6.41 15.83
CA GLY A 143 3.69 -5.12 16.51
C GLY A 143 4.91 -4.20 16.38
N ASP A 144 6.10 -4.76 16.50
CA ASP A 144 7.38 -4.03 16.42
C ASP A 144 7.64 -3.44 15.02
N LYS A 145 7.20 -4.11 13.96
CA LYS A 145 7.39 -3.64 12.59
C LYS A 145 6.54 -2.41 12.26
N ARG A 146 5.38 -2.26 12.88
CA ARG A 146 4.53 -1.07 12.68
C ARG A 146 5.14 0.17 13.29
N ALA A 147 5.64 0.06 14.51
CA ALA A 147 6.38 1.12 15.16
C ALA A 147 7.60 1.52 14.32
N SER A 148 8.34 0.54 13.84
CA SER A 148 9.51 0.75 12.98
C SER A 148 9.14 1.43 11.65
N LEU A 149 8.00 1.08 11.01
CA LEU A 149 7.55 1.78 9.81
C LEU A 149 7.20 3.24 10.12
N ALA A 150 6.48 3.50 11.22
CA ALA A 150 6.09 4.85 11.62
C ALA A 150 7.30 5.73 11.95
N GLU A 151 8.31 5.18 12.60
CA GLU A 151 9.55 5.90 12.95
C GLU A 151 10.41 6.22 11.73
N ARG A 152 10.43 5.34 10.74
CA ARG A 152 11.32 5.44 9.58
C ARG A 152 10.68 6.08 8.36
N SER A 153 9.36 6.20 8.34
CA SER A 153 8.62 6.81 7.25
C SER A 153 8.64 8.33 7.34
N SER A 154 8.76 8.99 6.19
CA SER A 154 8.66 10.44 6.05
C SER A 154 7.26 10.92 5.65
N CYS A 155 6.29 10.01 5.60
CA CYS A 155 4.92 10.30 5.16
C CYS A 155 3.88 9.64 6.08
N SER A 156 2.63 10.00 5.91
CA SER A 156 1.51 9.44 6.67
C SER A 156 1.32 7.94 6.41
N ILE A 157 0.79 7.22 7.40
CA ILE A 157 0.53 5.79 7.29
C ILE A 157 -0.93 5.51 7.66
N PHE A 158 -1.64 4.84 6.78
CA PHE A 158 -2.96 4.29 7.03
C PHE A 158 -2.85 2.78 7.23
N ILE A 159 -3.27 2.31 8.40
CA ILE A 159 -3.27 0.89 8.73
C ILE A 159 -4.71 0.38 8.69
N SER A 160 -5.02 -0.46 7.71
CA SER A 160 -6.31 -1.13 7.63
C SER A 160 -6.31 -2.37 8.52
N VAL A 161 -7.13 -2.36 9.58
CA VAL A 161 -7.27 -3.46 10.53
C VAL A 161 -8.38 -4.39 10.08
N SER A 162 -8.10 -5.69 10.04
CA SER A 162 -9.12 -6.72 9.86
C SER A 162 -9.31 -7.46 11.19
N PRO A 163 -10.56 -7.61 11.65
CA PRO A 163 -10.86 -8.41 12.85
C PRO A 163 -10.55 -9.90 12.65
#